data_62f1ee3dd6bfa195ac9465b369fb8d47
#
_entry.id   62f1ee3dd6bfa195ac9465b369fb8d47
#
_cell.length_a   1.000
_cell.length_b   1.000
_cell.length_c   1.000
_cell.angle_alpha   90.00
_cell.angle_beta   90.00
_cell.angle_gamma   90.00
#
_symmetry.space_group_name_H-M   'P 1'
#
loop_
_entity.id
_entity.type
_entity.pdbx_description
1 polymer ?
#
loop_
_entity_poly.entity_id
_entity_poly.type
_entity_poly.pdbx_seq_one_letter_code
_entity_poly.pdbx_strand_id
1 'polypeptide(L)'
;MKEKMLTRNKKYECSFLTLFEDHVLLPNQSEGQRVVIKHVGGASVLPITKDHHIILTKQYRYPIQEISIEIPAGKKDFVEENGLTCAKRELEEETGYQSDDFEHLFTFYPCVGYSDEKLDIYMAHNCYKVEHPKPMDDDEMIDLLMVTPREAEEMIQQGIIKDGKTIIAIQSYLMRVAYEKKAY
;
A
#
# COMPACT_ATOMS: atom_id res chain seq x y z
N MET A 1 2.66 -29.42 -3.65
CA MET A 1 1.79 -29.12 -2.47
C MET A 1 0.65 -28.21 -2.93
N LYS A 2 -0.23 -28.72 -3.81
CA LYS A 2 -1.33 -27.91 -4.37
C LYS A 2 -2.65 -28.40 -3.79
N GLU A 3 -3.47 -27.47 -3.26
CA GLU A 3 -4.83 -27.78 -2.81
C GLU A 3 -5.80 -27.67 -3.97
N LYS A 4 -6.88 -28.45 -3.95
CA LYS A 4 -7.94 -28.40 -4.95
C LYS A 4 -9.23 -27.90 -4.32
N MET A 5 -9.78 -26.81 -4.84
CA MET A 5 -11.11 -26.34 -4.44
C MET A 5 -12.18 -27.38 -4.84
N LEU A 6 -13.00 -27.75 -3.88
CA LEU A 6 -14.16 -28.64 -4.05
C LEU A 6 -15.45 -27.82 -4.20
N THR A 7 -15.69 -26.91 -3.25
CA THR A 7 -16.85 -26.00 -3.29
C THR A 7 -16.44 -24.62 -2.78
N ARG A 8 -17.17 -23.59 -3.23
CA ARG A 8 -16.99 -22.20 -2.81
C ARG A 8 -18.32 -21.60 -2.40
N ASN A 9 -18.36 -21.00 -1.21
CA ASN A 9 -19.52 -20.32 -0.67
C ASN A 9 -19.21 -18.82 -0.45
N LYS A 10 -19.91 -17.93 -1.16
CA LYS A 10 -19.82 -16.49 -0.92
C LYS A 10 -20.50 -16.14 0.40
N LYS A 11 -19.82 -15.43 1.30
CA LYS A 11 -20.31 -15.01 2.61
C LYS A 11 -20.62 -13.52 2.67
N TYR A 12 -19.85 -12.70 1.97
CA TYR A 12 -20.00 -11.24 1.96
C TYR A 12 -19.43 -10.66 0.66
N GLU A 13 -19.97 -9.54 0.23
CA GLU A 13 -19.49 -8.80 -0.95
C GLU A 13 -19.73 -7.30 -0.77
N CYS A 14 -18.76 -6.50 -1.15
CA CYS A 14 -18.86 -5.04 -1.28
C CYS A 14 -18.12 -4.58 -2.55
N SER A 15 -18.00 -3.27 -2.74
CA SER A 15 -17.41 -2.70 -3.97
C SER A 15 -15.97 -3.13 -4.25
N PHE A 16 -15.16 -3.41 -3.21
CA PHE A 16 -13.72 -3.68 -3.37
C PHE A 16 -13.28 -5.09 -2.94
N LEU A 17 -14.12 -5.85 -2.22
CA LEU A 17 -13.78 -7.21 -1.81
C LEU A 17 -14.98 -8.17 -1.81
N THR A 18 -14.65 -9.47 -1.94
CA THR A 18 -15.60 -10.56 -1.72
C THR A 18 -14.99 -11.58 -0.77
N LEU A 19 -15.73 -11.95 0.27
CA LEU A 19 -15.36 -12.99 1.23
C LEU A 19 -15.99 -14.32 0.84
N PHE A 20 -15.16 -15.34 0.76
CA PHE A 20 -15.57 -16.73 0.49
C PHE A 20 -15.14 -17.66 1.63
N GLU A 21 -15.87 -18.73 1.77
CA GLU A 21 -15.49 -19.94 2.50
C GLU A 21 -15.41 -21.08 1.50
N ASP A 22 -14.22 -21.64 1.33
CA ASP A 22 -13.94 -22.72 0.40
C ASP A 22 -13.74 -24.04 1.15
N HIS A 23 -14.33 -25.11 0.63
CA HIS A 23 -13.93 -26.48 0.94
C HIS A 23 -12.86 -26.92 -0.03
N VAL A 24 -11.77 -27.47 0.48
CA VAL A 24 -10.61 -27.88 -0.32
C VAL A 24 -10.19 -29.31 -0.02
N LEU A 25 -9.67 -29.98 -1.04
CA LEU A 25 -8.96 -31.25 -0.90
C LEU A 25 -7.47 -30.94 -0.71
N LEU A 26 -6.92 -31.41 0.39
CA LEU A 26 -5.50 -31.23 0.74
C LEU A 26 -4.63 -32.26 -0.01
N PRO A 27 -3.30 -32.05 -0.10
CA PRO A 27 -2.38 -32.96 -0.76
C PRO A 27 -2.39 -34.41 -0.20
N ASN A 28 -2.71 -34.54 1.08
CA ASN A 28 -2.83 -35.84 1.78
C ASN A 28 -4.22 -36.51 1.61
N GLN A 29 -5.06 -36.00 0.71
CA GLN A 29 -6.42 -36.46 0.42
C GLN A 29 -7.43 -36.21 1.55
N SER A 30 -7.10 -35.51 2.61
CA SER A 30 -8.07 -35.04 3.58
C SER A 30 -8.76 -33.74 3.12
N GLU A 31 -9.91 -33.42 3.67
CA GLU A 31 -10.62 -32.18 3.40
C GLU A 31 -10.28 -31.12 4.41
N GLY A 32 -10.37 -29.86 4.00
CA GLY A 32 -10.14 -28.69 4.83
C GLY A 32 -11.02 -27.53 4.44
N GLN A 33 -11.04 -26.49 5.29
CA GLN A 33 -11.72 -25.24 5.00
C GLN A 33 -10.70 -24.11 4.83
N ARG A 34 -11.01 -23.15 3.95
CA ARG A 34 -10.21 -21.95 3.70
C ARG A 34 -11.12 -20.73 3.67
N VAL A 35 -10.71 -19.68 4.37
CA VAL A 35 -11.27 -18.36 4.19
C VAL A 35 -10.49 -17.67 3.08
N VAL A 36 -11.18 -17.09 2.11
CA VAL A 36 -10.58 -16.43 0.95
C VAL A 36 -11.22 -15.07 0.75
N ILE A 37 -10.41 -14.03 0.78
CA ILE A 37 -10.80 -12.68 0.38
C ILE A 37 -10.27 -12.44 -1.03
N LYS A 38 -11.19 -12.15 -1.95
CA LYS A 38 -10.89 -11.61 -3.28
C LYS A 38 -10.92 -10.09 -3.20
N HIS A 39 -9.88 -9.42 -3.66
CA HIS A 39 -9.73 -7.97 -3.57
C HIS A 39 -9.35 -7.37 -4.93
N VAL A 40 -9.81 -6.15 -5.21
CA VAL A 40 -9.46 -5.43 -6.47
C VAL A 40 -7.97 -5.09 -6.57
N GLY A 41 -7.26 -5.13 -5.45
CA GLY A 41 -5.88 -4.67 -5.35
C GLY A 41 -5.77 -3.19 -5.06
N GLY A 42 -4.55 -2.70 -5.00
CA GLY A 42 -4.26 -1.29 -4.72
C GLY A 42 -2.89 -0.88 -5.20
N ALA A 43 -2.59 0.40 -5.05
CA ALA A 43 -1.25 0.93 -5.24
C ALA A 43 -0.90 1.92 -4.14
N SER A 44 0.38 2.05 -3.87
CA SER A 44 0.93 3.01 -2.92
C SER A 44 2.17 3.66 -3.50
N VAL A 45 2.50 4.82 -2.97
CA VAL A 45 3.64 5.59 -3.46
C VAL A 45 4.43 6.17 -2.30
N LEU A 46 5.76 6.05 -2.35
CA LEU A 46 6.70 6.76 -1.48
C LEU A 46 7.11 8.07 -2.16
N PRO A 47 6.53 9.22 -1.79
CA PRO A 47 6.82 10.49 -2.41
C PRO A 47 8.05 11.12 -1.78
N ILE A 48 9.03 11.47 -2.63
CA ILE A 48 10.27 12.14 -2.24
C ILE A 48 10.30 13.53 -2.89
N THR A 49 10.43 14.59 -2.09
CA THR A 49 10.59 15.96 -2.59
C THR A 49 12.00 16.20 -3.14
N LYS A 50 12.20 17.33 -3.85
CA LYS A 50 13.53 17.76 -4.32
C LYS A 50 14.54 17.92 -3.19
N ASP A 51 14.06 18.28 -2.00
CA ASP A 51 14.89 18.47 -0.79
C ASP A 51 15.03 17.16 0.00
N HIS A 52 14.73 16.02 -0.62
CA HIS A 52 14.83 14.68 -0.04
C HIS A 52 13.96 14.41 1.19
N HIS A 53 12.86 15.15 1.38
CA HIS A 53 11.87 14.82 2.40
C HIS A 53 10.88 13.80 1.87
N ILE A 54 10.42 12.94 2.77
CA ILE A 54 9.37 11.95 2.54
C ILE A 54 8.04 12.59 2.95
N ILE A 55 7.02 12.47 2.10
CA ILE A 55 5.66 12.91 2.41
C ILE A 55 4.88 11.68 2.89
N LEU A 56 4.33 11.77 4.10
CA LEU A 56 3.51 10.75 4.73
C LEU A 56 2.12 11.32 5.00
N THR A 57 1.15 10.42 5.08
CA THR A 57 -0.23 10.70 5.48
C THR A 57 -0.46 10.24 6.91
N LYS A 58 -1.33 10.94 7.64
CA LYS A 58 -1.83 10.55 8.96
C LYS A 58 -3.32 10.38 8.84
N GLN A 59 -3.83 9.17 9.03
CA GLN A 59 -5.24 8.85 8.91
C GLN A 59 -5.69 7.93 10.04
N TYR A 60 -6.90 8.16 10.58
CA TYR A 60 -7.51 7.23 11.52
C TYR A 60 -7.96 5.96 10.79
N ARG A 61 -7.46 4.81 11.24
CA ARG A 61 -7.82 3.51 10.68
C ARG A 61 -8.77 2.77 11.65
N TYR A 62 -10.05 2.78 11.31
CA TYR A 62 -11.10 2.17 12.13
C TYR A 62 -10.82 0.72 12.54
N PRO A 63 -10.29 -0.19 11.68
CA PRO A 63 -10.05 -1.57 12.08
C PRO A 63 -9.04 -1.74 13.23
N ILE A 64 -8.06 -0.86 13.32
CA ILE A 64 -7.05 -0.87 14.39
C ILE A 64 -7.32 0.15 15.48
N GLN A 65 -8.32 1.04 15.28
CA GLN A 65 -8.72 2.12 16.19
C GLN A 65 -7.58 3.07 16.61
N GLU A 66 -6.63 3.29 15.69
CA GLU A 66 -5.48 4.17 15.88
C GLU A 66 -5.30 5.11 14.68
N ILE A 67 -4.59 6.22 14.91
CA ILE A 67 -4.03 7.01 13.81
C ILE A 67 -2.82 6.25 13.27
N SER A 68 -2.85 5.95 11.98
CA SER A 68 -1.76 5.32 11.25
C SER A 68 -0.98 6.38 10.46
N ILE A 69 0.34 6.23 10.41
CA ILE A 69 1.22 7.03 9.57
C ILE A 69 1.66 6.15 8.42
N GLU A 70 1.32 6.58 7.21
CA GLU A 70 1.41 5.76 6.00
C GLU A 70 2.01 6.55 4.83
N ILE A 71 2.51 5.83 3.83
CA ILE A 71 2.68 6.40 2.49
C ILE A 71 1.30 6.49 1.81
N PRO A 72 1.03 7.49 0.95
CA PRO A 72 -0.19 7.58 0.18
C PRO A 72 -0.53 6.27 -0.53
N ALA A 73 -1.78 5.83 -0.41
CA ALA A 73 -2.20 4.54 -0.95
C ALA A 73 -3.71 4.40 -1.06
N GLY A 74 -4.17 3.84 -2.17
CA GLY A 74 -5.57 3.53 -2.32
C GLY A 74 -5.86 2.29 -3.15
N LYS A 75 -7.13 1.97 -3.23
CA LYS A 75 -7.66 0.84 -3.98
C LYS A 75 -7.69 1.18 -5.47
N LYS A 76 -7.53 0.16 -6.30
CA LYS A 76 -7.87 0.28 -7.72
C LYS A 76 -9.37 0.44 -7.88
N ASP A 77 -9.80 1.27 -8.82
CA ASP A 77 -11.22 1.45 -9.15
C ASP A 77 -11.83 0.18 -9.75
N PHE A 78 -11.00 -0.60 -10.43
CA PHE A 78 -11.34 -1.90 -11.02
C PHE A 78 -10.09 -2.79 -11.11
N VAL A 79 -10.28 -4.09 -11.23
CA VAL A 79 -9.19 -5.11 -11.16
C VAL A 79 -8.07 -4.85 -12.18
N GLU A 80 -8.41 -4.41 -13.39
CA GLU A 80 -7.48 -4.17 -14.49
C GLU A 80 -6.85 -2.77 -14.47
N GLU A 81 -7.18 -1.90 -13.50
CA GLU A 81 -6.56 -0.59 -13.39
C GLU A 81 -5.05 -0.73 -13.27
N ASN A 82 -4.33 0.08 -14.04
CA ASN A 82 -2.88 0.11 -13.97
C ASN A 82 -2.41 0.68 -12.63
N GLY A 83 -1.52 -0.04 -11.91
CA GLY A 83 -1.04 0.36 -10.60
C GLY A 83 -0.37 1.74 -10.58
N LEU A 84 0.35 2.13 -11.65
CA LEU A 84 0.93 3.47 -11.75
C LEU A 84 -0.13 4.56 -11.87
N THR A 85 -1.21 4.29 -12.60
CA THR A 85 -2.34 5.24 -12.70
C THR A 85 -2.99 5.45 -11.35
N CYS A 86 -3.26 4.37 -10.61
CA CYS A 86 -3.76 4.42 -9.25
C CYS A 86 -2.79 5.19 -8.33
N ALA A 87 -1.50 4.85 -8.31
CA ALA A 87 -0.51 5.52 -7.47
C ALA A 87 -0.39 7.04 -7.75
N LYS A 88 -0.49 7.46 -9.02
CA LYS A 88 -0.48 8.88 -9.38
C LYS A 88 -1.73 9.61 -8.88
N ARG A 89 -2.89 8.97 -9.00
CA ARG A 89 -4.16 9.50 -8.54
C ARG A 89 -4.14 9.70 -7.03
N GLU A 90 -3.77 8.67 -6.27
CA GLU A 90 -3.70 8.69 -4.82
C GLU A 90 -2.67 9.71 -4.28
N LEU A 91 -1.50 9.82 -4.94
CA LEU A 91 -0.52 10.84 -4.57
C LEU A 91 -1.13 12.26 -4.63
N GLU A 92 -1.84 12.56 -5.70
CA GLU A 92 -2.45 13.88 -5.88
C GLU A 92 -3.62 14.11 -4.90
N GLU A 93 -4.55 13.16 -4.82
CA GLU A 93 -5.77 13.26 -4.02
C GLU A 93 -5.46 13.36 -2.52
N GLU A 94 -4.61 12.47 -1.98
CA GLU A 94 -4.29 12.44 -0.55
C GLU A 94 -3.29 13.51 -0.11
N THR A 95 -2.42 13.99 -1.02
CA THR A 95 -1.32 14.89 -0.60
C THR A 95 -1.31 16.26 -1.27
N GLY A 96 -1.94 16.41 -2.41
CA GLY A 96 -1.83 17.60 -3.25
C GLY A 96 -0.45 17.72 -3.92
N TYR A 97 0.30 16.63 -4.04
CA TYR A 97 1.58 16.60 -4.74
C TYR A 97 1.51 15.73 -5.99
N GLN A 98 2.36 16.03 -6.97
CA GLN A 98 2.57 15.25 -8.18
C GLN A 98 4.06 15.01 -8.42
N SER A 99 4.35 14.07 -9.32
CA SER A 99 5.69 13.82 -9.86
C SER A 99 5.58 13.36 -11.31
N ASP A 100 6.62 13.64 -12.09
CA ASP A 100 6.80 13.09 -13.45
C ASP A 100 7.73 11.86 -13.47
N ASP A 101 8.36 11.55 -12.33
CA ASP A 101 9.39 10.51 -12.21
C ASP A 101 8.95 9.45 -11.20
N PHE A 102 8.45 8.32 -11.72
CA PHE A 102 7.98 7.19 -10.92
C PHE A 102 8.80 5.94 -11.22
N GLU A 103 9.18 5.25 -10.17
CA GLU A 103 9.82 3.94 -10.23
C GLU A 103 8.93 2.89 -9.54
N HIS A 104 8.64 1.77 -10.22
CA HIS A 104 8.01 0.62 -9.57
C HIS A 104 9.03 -0.09 -8.68
N LEU A 105 8.77 -0.19 -7.39
CA LEU A 105 9.64 -0.88 -6.44
C LEU A 105 9.35 -2.39 -6.44
N PHE A 106 8.15 -2.77 -6.11
CA PHE A 106 7.68 -4.17 -6.14
C PHE A 106 6.16 -4.27 -6.01
N THR A 107 5.67 -5.45 -6.31
CA THR A 107 4.31 -5.90 -6.00
C THR A 107 4.39 -6.94 -4.90
N PHE A 108 3.57 -6.80 -3.86
CA PHE A 108 3.53 -7.77 -2.77
C PHE A 108 2.10 -8.11 -2.35
N TYR A 109 1.97 -9.16 -1.55
CA TYR A 109 0.71 -9.59 -0.96
C TYR A 109 0.70 -9.26 0.52
N PRO A 110 -0.14 -8.34 1.00
CA PRO A 110 -0.19 -7.98 2.42
C PRO A 110 -0.60 -9.15 3.33
N CYS A 111 -1.49 -10.01 2.87
CA CYS A 111 -2.12 -11.05 3.69
C CYS A 111 -2.25 -12.40 2.95
N VAL A 112 -1.14 -13.02 2.52
CA VAL A 112 -1.12 -14.27 1.74
C VAL A 112 -1.88 -15.44 2.36
N GLY A 113 -2.18 -15.41 3.65
CA GLY A 113 -2.86 -16.49 4.35
C GLY A 113 -4.36 -16.59 4.04
N TYR A 114 -4.99 -15.49 3.62
CA TYR A 114 -6.44 -15.44 3.39
C TYR A 114 -6.89 -14.44 2.32
N SER A 115 -6.01 -13.58 1.80
CA SER A 115 -6.34 -12.60 0.78
C SER A 115 -5.45 -12.75 -0.45
N ASP A 116 -6.01 -12.51 -1.63
CA ASP A 116 -5.26 -12.38 -2.87
C ASP A 116 -4.99 -10.93 -3.25
N GLU A 117 -5.22 -10.00 -2.33
CA GLU A 117 -4.87 -8.60 -2.51
C GLU A 117 -3.42 -8.45 -2.97
N LYS A 118 -3.24 -7.72 -4.05
CA LYS A 118 -1.93 -7.28 -4.55
C LYS A 118 -1.80 -5.78 -4.34
N LEU A 119 -0.68 -5.37 -3.78
CA LEU A 119 -0.36 -3.97 -3.62
C LEU A 119 0.91 -3.65 -4.41
N ASP A 120 0.79 -2.75 -5.37
CA ASP A 120 1.91 -2.22 -6.13
C ASP A 120 2.53 -1.04 -5.35
N ILE A 121 3.85 -1.06 -5.09
CA ILE A 121 4.56 0.06 -4.46
C ILE A 121 5.42 0.77 -5.50
N TYR A 122 5.23 2.07 -5.57
CA TYR A 122 6.03 2.98 -6.38
C TYR A 122 6.85 3.92 -5.49
N MET A 123 7.92 4.47 -6.03
CA MET A 123 8.61 5.64 -5.51
C MET A 123 8.42 6.78 -6.51
N ALA A 124 8.04 7.95 -6.01
CA ALA A 124 7.91 9.17 -6.81
C ALA A 124 9.02 10.14 -6.41
N HIS A 125 9.85 10.52 -7.38
CA HIS A 125 10.96 11.42 -7.17
C HIS A 125 10.57 12.87 -7.49
N ASN A 126 11.28 13.83 -6.87
CA ASN A 126 11.13 15.25 -7.16
C ASN A 126 9.68 15.76 -7.06
N CYS A 127 8.94 15.24 -6.09
CA CYS A 127 7.53 15.62 -5.91
C CYS A 127 7.38 17.13 -5.69
N TYR A 128 6.38 17.72 -6.31
CA TYR A 128 6.06 19.13 -6.24
C TYR A 128 4.56 19.35 -5.92
N LYS A 129 4.28 20.44 -5.21
CA LYS A 129 2.93 20.78 -4.80
C LYS A 129 2.12 21.33 -5.98
N VAL A 130 0.87 20.90 -6.10
CA VAL A 130 -0.07 21.34 -7.14
C VAL A 130 -0.93 22.48 -6.63
N GLU A 131 -1.16 23.50 -7.44
CA GLU A 131 -2.01 24.65 -7.04
C GLU A 131 -3.48 24.27 -6.89
N HIS A 132 -3.99 23.39 -7.75
CA HIS A 132 -5.37 22.92 -7.75
C HIS A 132 -5.39 21.39 -7.81
N PRO A 133 -5.12 20.71 -6.67
CA PRO A 133 -5.14 19.25 -6.63
C PRO A 133 -6.55 18.71 -6.80
N LYS A 134 -6.65 17.46 -7.21
CA LYS A 134 -7.92 16.74 -7.14
C LYS A 134 -8.42 16.67 -5.71
N PRO A 135 -9.73 16.70 -5.49
CA PRO A 135 -10.29 16.53 -4.15
C PRO A 135 -10.04 15.10 -3.65
N MET A 136 -9.83 14.96 -2.35
CA MET A 136 -9.95 13.68 -1.65
C MET A 136 -11.39 13.18 -1.67
N ASP A 137 -11.60 11.91 -1.39
CA ASP A 137 -12.93 11.35 -1.16
C ASP A 137 -13.60 12.01 0.06
N ASP A 138 -14.92 12.20 0.02
CA ASP A 138 -15.68 12.94 1.05
C ASP A 138 -15.58 12.36 2.46
N ASP A 139 -15.22 11.08 2.59
CA ASP A 139 -15.05 10.35 3.86
C ASP A 139 -13.59 10.23 4.31
N GLU A 140 -12.65 10.80 3.57
CA GLU A 140 -11.24 10.82 3.91
C GLU A 140 -10.85 12.07 4.73
N MET A 141 -10.23 11.82 5.87
CA MET A 141 -9.65 12.86 6.72
C MET A 141 -8.17 12.56 6.92
N ILE A 142 -7.34 13.24 6.15
CA ILE A 142 -5.89 13.00 6.07
C ILE A 142 -5.13 14.28 6.43
N ASP A 143 -4.22 14.17 7.40
CA ASP A 143 -3.19 15.17 7.67
C ASP A 143 -1.87 14.76 6.99
N LEU A 144 -1.09 15.74 6.53
CA LEU A 144 0.22 15.49 5.97
C LEU A 144 1.32 15.63 7.02
N LEU A 145 2.32 14.76 6.90
CA LEU A 145 3.55 14.80 7.66
C LEU A 145 4.74 14.76 6.69
N MET A 146 5.61 15.74 6.77
CA MET A 146 6.84 15.80 5.99
C MET A 146 8.03 15.52 6.91
N VAL A 147 8.84 14.51 6.58
CA VAL A 147 9.96 14.06 7.40
C VAL A 147 11.21 13.83 6.55
N THR A 148 12.36 13.95 7.17
CA THR A 148 13.62 13.49 6.57
C THR A 148 13.68 11.97 6.55
N PRO A 149 14.50 11.35 5.69
CA PRO A 149 14.71 9.90 5.70
C PRO A 149 15.16 9.36 7.06
N ARG A 150 15.96 10.13 7.81
CA ARG A 150 16.43 9.78 9.14
C ARG A 150 15.28 9.77 10.16
N GLU A 151 14.47 10.81 10.18
CA GLU A 151 13.29 10.88 11.06
C GLU A 151 12.32 9.73 10.77
N ALA A 152 12.09 9.41 9.48
CA ALA A 152 11.25 8.28 9.09
C ALA A 152 11.81 6.94 9.62
N GLU A 153 13.12 6.73 9.55
CA GLU A 153 13.79 5.56 10.14
C GLU A 153 13.62 5.49 11.66
N GLU A 154 13.85 6.60 12.36
CA GLU A 154 13.66 6.71 13.80
C GLU A 154 12.21 6.42 14.21
N MET A 155 11.22 6.91 13.44
CA MET A 155 9.80 6.63 13.66
C MET A 155 9.44 5.15 13.49
N ILE A 156 10.07 4.45 12.54
CA ILE A 156 9.93 2.99 12.40
C ILE A 156 10.51 2.28 13.62
N GLN A 157 11.73 2.64 14.03
CA GLN A 157 12.42 2.02 15.18
C GLN A 157 11.66 2.23 16.49
N GLN A 158 10.99 3.36 16.65
CA GLN A 158 10.17 3.68 17.82
C GLN A 158 8.77 3.06 17.78
N GLY A 159 8.39 2.38 16.67
CA GLY A 159 7.06 1.82 16.49
C GLY A 159 5.95 2.86 16.30
N ILE A 160 6.31 4.07 15.88
CA ILE A 160 5.36 5.12 15.49
C ILE A 160 4.78 4.80 14.12
N ILE A 161 5.64 4.44 13.14
CA ILE A 161 5.21 3.88 11.86
C ILE A 161 5.10 2.37 12.04
N LYS A 162 3.87 1.84 11.89
CA LYS A 162 3.54 0.42 12.06
C LYS A 162 3.05 -0.23 10.77
N ASP A 163 2.66 0.57 9.80
CA ASP A 163 2.09 0.10 8.53
C ASP A 163 3.14 -0.59 7.67
N GLY A 164 2.85 -1.83 7.25
CA GLY A 164 3.82 -2.69 6.57
C GLY A 164 4.28 -2.16 5.22
N LYS A 165 3.37 -1.64 4.37
CA LYS A 165 3.74 -1.08 3.06
C LYS A 165 4.67 0.13 3.21
N THR A 166 4.41 0.97 4.22
CA THR A 166 5.20 2.17 4.53
C THR A 166 6.60 1.80 5.01
N ILE A 167 6.70 0.83 5.95
CA ILE A 167 7.99 0.32 6.43
C ILE A 167 8.82 -0.24 5.27
N ILE A 168 8.22 -1.09 4.43
CA ILE A 168 8.89 -1.71 3.28
C ILE A 168 9.41 -0.65 2.30
N ALA A 169 8.59 0.35 1.97
CA ALA A 169 8.96 1.41 1.03
C ALA A 169 10.11 2.28 1.58
N ILE A 170 10.00 2.75 2.82
CA ILE A 170 11.03 3.57 3.47
C ILE A 170 12.34 2.79 3.59
N GLN A 171 12.33 1.55 4.07
CA GLN A 171 13.52 0.73 4.20
C GLN A 171 14.19 0.47 2.83
N SER A 172 13.39 0.24 1.78
CA SER A 172 13.92 0.10 0.42
C SER A 172 14.66 1.36 -0.05
N TYR A 173 14.10 2.54 0.20
CA TYR A 173 14.73 3.82 -0.10
C TYR A 173 16.04 4.02 0.68
N LEU A 174 16.01 3.80 2.00
CA LEU A 174 17.19 3.96 2.87
C LEU A 174 18.34 3.04 2.45
N MET A 175 18.05 1.79 2.10
CA MET A 175 19.05 0.86 1.58
C MET A 175 19.70 1.37 0.29
N ARG A 176 18.93 1.91 -0.66
CA ARG A 176 19.47 2.47 -1.92
C ARG A 176 20.40 3.65 -1.66
N VAL A 177 19.97 4.61 -0.84
CA VAL A 177 20.79 5.77 -0.46
C VAL A 177 22.10 5.34 0.22
N ALA A 178 22.05 4.29 1.05
CA ALA A 178 23.25 3.75 1.70
C ALA A 178 24.20 3.05 0.73
N TYR A 179 23.68 2.37 -0.30
CA TYR A 179 24.50 1.75 -1.36
C TYR A 179 25.17 2.79 -2.24
N GLU A 180 24.45 3.84 -2.65
CA GLU A 180 25.01 4.92 -3.47
C GLU A 180 26.16 5.62 -2.75
N LYS A 181 26.04 5.90 -1.45
CA LYS A 181 27.11 6.50 -0.64
C LYS A 181 28.35 5.61 -0.47
N LYS A 182 28.24 4.30 -0.66
CA LYS A 182 29.38 3.37 -0.57
C LYS A 182 30.07 3.12 -1.91
N ALA A 183 29.43 3.52 -3.01
CA ALA A 183 29.96 3.32 -4.35
C ALA A 183 30.95 4.42 -4.80
N TYR A 184 31.16 5.43 -3.96
CA TYR A 184 32.14 6.51 -4.09
C TYR A 184 33.10 6.53 -2.89
#